data_97ec0b84a0fea0b49640e9c6014fab3f
#
_entry.id   97ec0b84a0fea0b49640e9c6014fab3f
#
_cell.length_a   1.000
_cell.length_b   1.000
_cell.length_c   1.000
_cell.angle_alpha   90.00
_cell.angle_beta   90.00
_cell.angle_gamma   90.00
#
_symmetry.space_group_name_H-M   'P 1'
#
loop_
_entity.id
_entity.type
_entity.pdbx_description
1 polymer ?
#
loop_
_entity_poly.entity_id
_entity_poly.type
_entity_poly.pdbx_seq_one_letter_code
_entity_poly.pdbx_strand_id
1 'polypeptide(L)'
;MIIMSDDILRCDMHTHTGFSDDRDVPMADMLAAAYSSGIETLAVTDHYDPGYPDPEFPFIPDFPAYHEALTKYRSEYSGRMEILAGLETGIMEGQFEAAQNAARGFDYDFIIGSFHCLRSLELHTFDFSSTDKQDFIEDFYTYVYDLSLIHI
;
A
#
# COMPACT_ATOMS: atom_id res chain seq x y z
N MET A 1 36.42 16.12 8.94
CA MET A 1 35.22 17.00 9.00
C MET A 1 34.22 16.37 8.04
N ILE A 2 33.27 15.60 8.55
CA ILE A 2 32.19 15.01 7.74
C ILE A 2 31.25 16.17 7.47
N ILE A 3 31.17 16.62 6.22
CA ILE A 3 30.15 17.55 5.78
C ILE A 3 28.86 16.72 5.74
N MET A 4 28.03 16.86 6.78
CA MET A 4 26.65 16.42 6.72
C MET A 4 25.96 17.37 5.73
N SER A 5 25.68 16.92 4.53
CA SER A 5 24.86 17.70 3.60
C SER A 5 23.46 17.81 4.22
N ASP A 6 22.96 19.05 4.31
CA ASP A 6 21.56 19.32 4.74
C ASP A 6 20.52 18.84 3.69
N ASP A 7 20.96 18.13 2.66
CA ASP A 7 20.16 17.56 1.58
C ASP A 7 19.69 16.13 1.88
N ILE A 8 19.08 15.90 3.05
CA ILE A 8 18.38 14.66 3.30
C ILE A 8 16.98 14.82 2.68
N LEU A 9 16.73 14.11 1.59
CA LEU A 9 15.39 14.02 1.00
C LEU A 9 14.43 13.45 2.06
N ARG A 10 13.40 14.22 2.40
CA ARG A 10 12.36 13.79 3.34
C ARG A 10 11.21 13.22 2.55
N CYS A 11 11.17 11.88 2.48
CA CYS A 11 10.12 11.19 1.76
C CYS A 11 9.46 10.11 2.63
N ASP A 12 8.18 9.89 2.38
CA ASP A 12 7.44 8.75 2.86
C ASP A 12 6.77 8.08 1.66
N MET A 13 7.14 6.83 1.40
CA MET A 13 6.77 6.11 0.17
C MET A 13 5.64 5.10 0.39
N HIS A 14 5.06 5.05 1.58
CA HIS A 14 4.02 4.08 1.92
C HIS A 14 3.07 4.66 2.97
N THR A 15 1.96 5.23 2.53
CA THR A 15 0.96 5.84 3.41
C THR A 15 -0.46 5.50 3.00
N HIS A 16 -1.35 5.40 4.00
CA HIS A 16 -2.75 5.06 3.85
C HIS A 16 -3.65 6.19 4.29
N THR A 17 -4.81 6.29 3.67
CA THR A 17 -5.83 7.29 3.97
C THR A 17 -7.18 6.64 4.22
N GLY A 18 -8.25 7.42 4.38
CA GLY A 18 -9.61 6.91 4.52
C GLY A 18 -10.18 6.22 3.27
N PHE A 19 -9.36 5.97 2.23
CA PHE A 19 -9.71 5.06 1.14
C PHE A 19 -9.35 3.60 1.45
N SER A 20 -8.56 3.37 2.52
CA SER A 20 -8.30 2.05 3.08
C SER A 20 -9.24 1.79 4.25
N ASP A 21 -9.85 0.60 4.35
CA ASP A 21 -10.83 0.26 5.38
C ASP A 21 -10.25 0.28 6.80
N ASP A 22 -8.94 0.18 6.94
CA ASP A 22 -8.21 0.21 8.22
C ASP A 22 -7.87 1.63 8.71
N ARG A 23 -8.28 2.68 8.00
CA ARG A 23 -7.99 4.08 8.31
C ARG A 23 -9.21 4.98 8.17
N ASP A 24 -9.33 5.93 9.12
CA ASP A 24 -10.39 6.95 9.11
C ASP A 24 -9.85 8.35 8.76
N VAL A 25 -8.57 8.46 8.39
CA VAL A 25 -7.91 9.76 8.15
C VAL A 25 -8.18 10.22 6.71
N PRO A 26 -8.90 11.33 6.51
CA PRO A 26 -9.07 11.89 5.18
C PRO A 26 -7.72 12.18 4.50
N MET A 27 -7.62 11.92 3.20
CA MET A 27 -6.40 12.18 2.42
C MET A 27 -5.92 13.64 2.59
N ALA A 28 -6.84 14.60 2.65
CA ALA A 28 -6.52 16.01 2.88
C ALA A 28 -5.75 16.23 4.18
N ASP A 29 -6.19 15.59 5.27
CA ASP A 29 -5.61 15.78 6.60
C ASP A 29 -4.23 15.10 6.69
N MET A 30 -4.08 13.92 6.09
CA MET A 30 -2.82 13.22 6.02
C MET A 30 -1.78 14.02 5.21
N LEU A 31 -2.16 14.56 4.04
CA LEU A 31 -1.28 15.38 3.22
C LEU A 31 -0.89 16.69 3.93
N ALA A 32 -1.83 17.33 4.63
CA ALA A 32 -1.54 18.54 5.40
C ALA A 32 -0.57 18.26 6.55
N ALA A 33 -0.72 17.14 7.24
CA ALA A 33 0.19 16.72 8.31
C ALA A 33 1.59 16.42 7.78
N ALA A 34 1.70 15.69 6.68
CA ALA A 34 2.97 15.39 6.02
C ALA A 34 3.69 16.67 5.59
N TYR A 35 3.01 17.58 4.90
CA TYR A 35 3.56 18.87 4.49
C TYR A 35 4.04 19.70 5.68
N SER A 36 3.24 19.78 6.75
CA SER A 36 3.59 20.51 7.96
C SER A 36 4.80 19.91 8.69
N SER A 37 5.03 18.61 8.52
CA SER A 37 6.18 17.89 9.08
C SER A 37 7.45 18.02 8.21
N GLY A 38 7.36 18.73 7.09
CA GLY A 38 8.49 18.98 6.18
C GLY A 38 8.79 17.80 5.26
N ILE A 39 7.82 16.93 4.98
CA ILE A 39 7.94 15.91 3.92
C ILE A 39 7.95 16.63 2.57
N GLU A 40 8.87 16.23 1.70
CA GLU A 40 9.07 16.81 0.37
C GLU A 40 8.44 15.95 -0.73
N THR A 41 8.44 14.62 -0.53
CA THR A 41 7.79 13.65 -1.42
C THR A 41 6.98 12.65 -0.61
N LEU A 42 5.69 12.52 -0.91
CA LEU A 42 4.79 11.60 -0.26
C LEU A 42 4.08 10.71 -1.29
N ALA A 43 4.11 9.42 -1.07
CA ALA A 43 3.31 8.49 -1.82
C ALA A 43 2.04 8.11 -1.07
N VAL A 44 0.89 8.21 -1.72
CA VAL A 44 -0.38 7.68 -1.22
C VAL A 44 -0.58 6.31 -1.84
N THR A 45 -0.70 5.28 -1.01
CA THR A 45 -0.68 3.87 -1.41
C THR A 45 -1.76 3.09 -0.68
N ASP A 46 -3.02 3.55 -0.80
CA ASP A 46 -4.14 2.88 -0.14
C ASP A 46 -4.29 1.43 -0.58
N HIS A 47 -4.87 0.61 0.29
CA HIS A 47 -5.03 -0.83 0.07
C HIS A 47 -6.03 -1.16 -1.04
N TYR A 48 -5.69 -2.18 -1.81
CA TYR A 48 -6.60 -2.98 -2.62
C TYR A 48 -6.26 -4.45 -2.47
N ASP A 49 -7.01 -5.18 -1.67
CA ASP A 49 -6.75 -6.59 -1.36
C ASP A 49 -7.88 -7.48 -1.86
N PRO A 50 -7.95 -7.77 -3.17
CA PRO A 50 -9.02 -8.58 -3.73
C PRO A 50 -9.04 -9.97 -3.09
N GLY A 51 -10.19 -10.36 -2.53
CA GLY A 51 -10.35 -11.64 -1.86
C GLY A 51 -9.84 -11.70 -0.42
N TYR A 52 -9.58 -10.54 0.21
CA TYR A 52 -9.22 -10.49 1.63
C TYR A 52 -10.28 -11.22 2.47
N PRO A 53 -9.86 -12.07 3.44
CA PRO A 53 -10.78 -13.00 4.10
C PRO A 53 -11.71 -12.35 5.12
N ASP A 54 -11.39 -11.16 5.64
CA ASP A 54 -12.23 -10.47 6.60
C ASP A 54 -13.27 -9.59 5.89
N PRO A 55 -14.57 -9.91 6.02
CA PRO A 55 -15.63 -9.12 5.37
C PRO A 55 -15.88 -7.75 6.01
N GLU A 56 -15.37 -7.50 7.23
CA GLU A 56 -15.46 -6.19 7.89
C GLU A 56 -14.44 -5.20 7.29
N PHE A 57 -13.38 -5.71 6.67
CA PHE A 57 -12.32 -4.92 6.04
C PHE A 57 -12.06 -5.44 4.61
N PRO A 58 -12.96 -5.20 3.65
CA PRO A 58 -12.82 -5.76 2.31
C PRO A 58 -11.64 -5.18 1.51
N PHE A 59 -11.06 -4.04 1.94
CA PHE A 59 -9.96 -3.35 1.27
C PHE A 59 -10.19 -3.16 -0.23
N ILE A 60 -11.39 -2.69 -0.59
CA ILE A 60 -11.79 -2.39 -1.96
C ILE A 60 -12.19 -0.92 -2.05
N PRO A 61 -11.26 -0.03 -2.42
CA PRO A 61 -11.53 1.39 -2.49
C PRO A 61 -12.54 1.75 -3.59
N ASP A 62 -13.24 2.85 -3.40
CA ASP A 62 -13.94 3.52 -4.51
C ASP A 62 -12.88 4.11 -5.46
N PHE A 63 -12.44 3.33 -6.45
CA PHE A 63 -11.39 3.74 -7.39
C PHE A 63 -11.68 5.06 -8.11
N PRO A 64 -12.88 5.34 -8.63
CA PRO A 64 -13.19 6.65 -9.20
C PRO A 64 -12.91 7.80 -8.24
N ALA A 65 -13.38 7.71 -7.00
CA ALA A 65 -13.16 8.73 -5.98
C ALA A 65 -11.68 8.83 -5.56
N TYR A 66 -11.00 7.70 -5.44
CA TYR A 66 -9.55 7.64 -5.14
C TYR A 66 -8.71 8.33 -6.21
N HIS A 67 -8.95 8.01 -7.48
CA HIS A 67 -8.22 8.60 -8.62
C HIS A 67 -8.49 10.09 -8.78
N GLU A 68 -9.74 10.52 -8.53
CA GLU A 68 -10.09 11.95 -8.50
C GLU A 68 -9.33 12.67 -7.40
N ALA A 69 -9.29 12.11 -6.18
CA ALA A 69 -8.57 12.68 -5.05
C ALA A 69 -7.07 12.78 -5.33
N LEU A 70 -6.43 11.73 -5.83
CA LEU A 70 -5.01 11.74 -6.21
C LEU A 70 -4.73 12.84 -7.23
N THR A 71 -5.52 12.93 -8.30
CA THR A 71 -5.35 13.93 -9.35
C THR A 71 -5.49 15.36 -8.80
N LYS A 72 -6.51 15.59 -7.97
CA LYS A 72 -6.77 16.86 -7.32
C LYS A 72 -5.58 17.30 -6.44
N TYR A 73 -5.14 16.43 -5.53
CA TYR A 73 -4.11 16.81 -4.57
C TYR A 73 -2.72 16.91 -5.19
N ARG A 74 -2.39 16.12 -6.19
CA ARG A 74 -1.17 16.33 -6.99
C ARG A 74 -1.13 17.75 -7.59
N SER A 75 -2.26 18.23 -8.09
CA SER A 75 -2.36 19.59 -8.63
C SER A 75 -2.27 20.64 -7.51
N GLU A 76 -2.98 20.46 -6.39
CA GLU A 76 -3.02 21.42 -5.28
C GLU A 76 -1.65 21.59 -4.59
N TYR A 77 -0.86 20.52 -4.48
CA TYR A 77 0.45 20.55 -3.84
C TYR A 77 1.60 20.82 -4.80
N SER A 78 1.33 20.99 -6.10
CA SER A 78 2.35 21.28 -7.12
C SER A 78 3.26 22.43 -6.71
N GLY A 79 4.57 22.20 -6.76
CA GLY A 79 5.60 23.16 -6.35
C GLY A 79 5.77 23.35 -4.83
N ARG A 80 5.05 22.59 -4.00
CA ARG A 80 5.17 22.60 -2.53
C ARG A 80 5.61 21.27 -1.94
N MET A 81 5.00 20.19 -2.35
CA MET A 81 5.30 18.82 -1.99
C MET A 81 4.95 17.94 -3.17
N GLU A 82 5.81 17.02 -3.52
CA GLU A 82 5.52 16.02 -4.57
C GLU A 82 4.60 14.95 -3.99
N ILE A 83 3.47 14.71 -4.66
CA ILE A 83 2.57 13.61 -4.32
C ILE A 83 2.67 12.55 -5.39
N LEU A 84 3.08 11.35 -5.01
CA LEU A 84 3.11 10.18 -5.88
C LEU A 84 1.80 9.41 -5.72
N ALA A 85 1.20 9.09 -6.87
CA ALA A 85 0.05 8.21 -6.91
C ALA A 85 0.51 6.76 -6.85
N GLY A 86 0.16 6.06 -5.79
CA GLY A 86 0.46 4.65 -5.62
C GLY A 86 -0.79 3.83 -5.36
N LEU A 87 -0.60 2.55 -5.25
CA LEU A 87 -1.58 1.58 -4.78
C LEU A 87 -0.81 0.46 -4.09
N GLU A 88 -1.25 0.04 -2.92
CA GLU A 88 -0.81 -1.20 -2.32
C GLU A 88 -1.82 -2.30 -2.65
N THR A 89 -1.38 -3.33 -3.35
CA THR A 89 -2.27 -4.44 -3.72
C THR A 89 -1.86 -5.73 -3.04
N GLY A 90 -2.81 -6.39 -2.40
CA GLY A 90 -2.63 -7.71 -1.84
C GLY A 90 -2.39 -8.77 -2.92
N ILE A 91 -1.32 -9.54 -2.75
CA ILE A 91 -0.97 -10.64 -3.64
C ILE A 91 -1.52 -11.94 -3.04
N MET A 92 -2.56 -12.48 -3.67
CA MET A 92 -3.22 -13.70 -3.25
C MET A 92 -3.43 -14.66 -4.41
N GLU A 93 -3.40 -15.97 -4.10
CA GLU A 93 -3.70 -17.01 -5.08
C GLU A 93 -5.09 -16.81 -5.68
N GLY A 94 -5.19 -16.89 -7.00
CA GLY A 94 -6.43 -16.70 -7.75
C GLY A 94 -6.89 -15.23 -7.90
N GLN A 95 -6.18 -14.24 -7.34
CA GLN A 95 -6.55 -12.84 -7.41
C GLN A 95 -5.64 -11.96 -8.29
N PHE A 96 -4.67 -12.56 -8.98
CA PHE A 96 -3.69 -11.84 -9.79
C PHE A 96 -4.31 -10.96 -10.89
N GLU A 97 -5.33 -11.48 -11.58
CA GLU A 97 -5.99 -10.72 -12.63
C GLU A 97 -6.66 -9.46 -12.08
N ALA A 98 -7.30 -9.57 -10.91
CA ALA A 98 -7.92 -8.43 -10.24
C ALA A 98 -6.86 -7.39 -9.82
N ALA A 99 -5.77 -7.83 -9.18
CA ALA A 99 -4.65 -6.97 -8.80
C ALA A 99 -4.00 -6.28 -10.02
N GLN A 100 -3.75 -7.01 -11.11
CA GLN A 100 -3.20 -6.45 -12.34
C GLN A 100 -4.14 -5.45 -13.01
N ASN A 101 -5.45 -5.73 -13.02
CA ASN A 101 -6.43 -4.81 -13.60
C ASN A 101 -6.50 -3.50 -12.80
N ALA A 102 -6.48 -3.58 -11.46
CA ALA A 102 -6.42 -2.40 -10.61
C ALA A 102 -5.13 -1.60 -10.86
N ALA A 103 -3.97 -2.26 -10.89
CA ALA A 103 -2.67 -1.63 -11.17
C ALA A 103 -2.60 -0.91 -12.53
N ARG A 104 -3.36 -1.38 -13.52
CA ARG A 104 -3.43 -0.77 -14.86
C ARG A 104 -4.58 0.24 -15.00
N GLY A 105 -5.43 0.35 -14.01
CA GLY A 105 -6.65 1.15 -14.04
C GLY A 105 -6.41 2.66 -13.95
N PHE A 106 -5.19 3.07 -13.61
CA PHE A 106 -4.79 4.47 -13.46
C PHE A 106 -3.31 4.65 -13.80
N ASP A 107 -2.88 5.89 -14.00
CA ASP A 107 -1.47 6.25 -14.20
C ASP A 107 -0.76 6.40 -12.85
N TYR A 108 -0.57 5.26 -12.18
CA TYR A 108 0.18 5.20 -10.92
C TYR A 108 1.67 5.39 -11.16
N ASP A 109 2.34 6.09 -10.26
CA ASP A 109 3.80 6.24 -10.28
C ASP A 109 4.48 4.92 -9.90
N PHE A 110 3.87 4.14 -8.99
CA PHE A 110 4.31 2.78 -8.64
C PHE A 110 3.21 1.98 -7.92
N ILE A 111 3.43 0.68 -7.83
CA ILE A 111 2.56 -0.27 -7.12
C ILE A 111 3.38 -1.01 -6.09
N ILE A 112 2.85 -1.14 -4.88
CA ILE A 112 3.38 -2.04 -3.85
C ILE A 112 2.61 -3.36 -3.95
N GLY A 113 3.31 -4.48 -4.07
CA GLY A 113 2.72 -5.81 -3.94
C GLY A 113 2.99 -6.36 -2.55
N SER A 114 1.94 -6.63 -1.79
CA SER A 114 2.03 -7.05 -0.39
C SER A 114 1.39 -8.42 -0.16
N PHE A 115 1.95 -9.18 0.77
CA PHE A 115 1.41 -10.47 1.20
C PHE A 115 0.79 -10.31 2.58
N HIS A 116 -0.48 -9.89 2.63
CA HIS A 116 -1.22 -9.71 3.87
C HIS A 116 -1.80 -11.01 4.42
N CYS A 117 -1.88 -12.02 3.56
CA CYS A 117 -2.38 -13.34 3.90
C CYS A 117 -1.41 -14.45 3.48
N LEU A 118 -1.39 -15.52 4.25
CA LEU A 118 -0.85 -16.80 3.84
C LEU A 118 -2.03 -17.69 3.40
N ARG A 119 -2.24 -17.83 2.09
CA ARG A 119 -3.48 -18.40 1.50
C ARG A 119 -4.71 -17.63 1.98
N SER A 120 -5.60 -18.23 2.78
CA SER A 120 -6.76 -17.58 3.39
C SER A 120 -6.54 -17.18 4.85
N LEU A 121 -5.31 -17.29 5.36
CA LEU A 121 -4.96 -16.94 6.72
C LEU A 121 -4.51 -15.47 6.75
N GLU A 122 -5.30 -14.63 7.38
CA GLU A 122 -4.98 -13.23 7.62
C GLU A 122 -3.83 -13.13 8.65
N LEU A 123 -2.77 -12.37 8.32
CA LEU A 123 -1.54 -12.36 9.12
C LEU A 123 -1.56 -11.35 10.27
N HIS A 124 -2.36 -10.29 10.16
CA HIS A 124 -2.37 -9.21 11.15
C HIS A 124 -2.94 -9.66 12.50
N THR A 125 -4.00 -10.48 12.48
CA THR A 125 -4.67 -10.98 13.69
C THR A 125 -4.27 -12.41 14.05
N PHE A 126 -3.38 -13.04 13.27
CA PHE A 126 -2.98 -14.42 13.51
C PHE A 126 -2.28 -14.62 14.85
N ASP A 127 -2.75 -15.58 15.63
CA ASP A 127 -2.12 -15.96 16.89
C ASP A 127 -0.93 -16.90 16.68
N PHE A 128 0.26 -16.35 16.71
CA PHE A 128 1.52 -17.09 16.57
C PHE A 128 1.95 -17.86 17.83
N SER A 129 1.21 -17.76 18.96
CA SER A 129 1.65 -18.31 20.25
C SER A 129 1.76 -19.84 20.26
N SER A 130 0.94 -20.51 19.43
CA SER A 130 0.89 -21.97 19.31
C SER A 130 1.55 -22.53 18.03
N THR A 131 2.19 -21.66 17.25
CA THR A 131 2.76 -22.02 15.94
C THR A 131 4.26 -22.24 16.05
N ASP A 132 4.78 -23.31 15.42
CA ASP A 132 6.21 -23.42 15.21
C ASP A 132 6.67 -22.33 14.25
N LYS A 133 7.55 -21.46 14.73
CA LYS A 133 7.97 -20.28 13.96
C LYS A 133 8.78 -20.65 12.72
N GLN A 134 9.58 -21.70 12.81
CA GLN A 134 10.42 -22.14 11.70
C GLN A 134 9.55 -22.70 10.57
N ASP A 135 8.64 -23.58 10.91
CA ASP A 135 7.71 -24.19 9.94
C ASP A 135 6.83 -23.12 9.29
N PHE A 136 6.36 -22.14 10.06
CA PHE A 136 5.55 -21.05 9.52
C PHE A 136 6.34 -20.17 8.56
N ILE A 137 7.57 -19.81 8.91
CA ILE A 137 8.45 -18.99 8.04
C ILE A 137 8.75 -19.72 6.74
N GLU A 138 9.04 -21.03 6.80
CA GLU A 138 9.31 -21.84 5.61
C GLU A 138 8.08 -21.94 4.70
N ASP A 139 6.88 -22.15 5.27
CA ASP A 139 5.63 -22.18 4.51
C ASP A 139 5.31 -20.80 3.89
N PHE A 140 5.49 -19.71 4.64
CA PHE A 140 5.27 -18.37 4.14
C PHE A 140 6.19 -18.02 2.97
N TYR A 141 7.50 -18.25 3.10
CA TYR A 141 8.43 -17.97 2.01
C TYR A 141 8.25 -18.89 0.81
N THR A 142 7.82 -20.14 1.02
CA THR A 142 7.44 -21.04 -0.06
C THR A 142 6.25 -20.49 -0.82
N TYR A 143 5.21 -20.04 -0.11
CA TYR A 143 4.03 -19.41 -0.71
C TYR A 143 4.38 -18.15 -1.51
N VAL A 144 5.19 -17.24 -0.93
CA VAL A 144 5.66 -16.04 -1.61
C VAL A 144 6.44 -16.39 -2.88
N TYR A 145 7.33 -17.39 -2.80
CA TYR A 145 8.12 -17.84 -3.93
C TYR A 145 7.22 -18.41 -5.04
N ASP A 146 6.31 -19.30 -4.71
CA ASP A 146 5.41 -19.92 -5.68
C ASP A 146 4.56 -18.89 -6.41
N LEU A 147 4.03 -17.88 -5.67
CA LEU A 147 3.26 -16.81 -6.27
C LEU A 147 4.13 -15.87 -7.13
N SER A 148 5.38 -15.64 -6.76
CA SER A 148 6.29 -14.80 -7.53
C SER A 148 6.62 -15.38 -8.90
N LEU A 149 6.58 -16.70 -9.06
CA LEU A 149 6.85 -17.40 -10.33
C LEU A 149 5.69 -17.30 -11.34
N ILE A 150 4.48 -16.99 -10.90
CA ILE A 150 3.31 -16.88 -11.79
C ILE A 150 3.40 -15.67 -12.72
N HIS A 151 4.29 -14.72 -12.43
CA HIS A 151 4.44 -13.46 -13.17
C HIS A 151 5.64 -13.41 -14.13
N ILE A 152 6.39 -14.49 -14.21
CA ILE A 152 7.46 -14.66 -15.19
C ILE A 152 6.90 -15.43 -16.41
#